data_f6d13b7c48d47b43f7120e11ac062c33
#
_entry.id   f6d13b7c48d47b43f7120e11ac062c33
#
_cell.length_a   1.000
_cell.length_b   1.000
_cell.length_c   1.000
_cell.angle_alpha   90.00
_cell.angle_beta   90.00
_cell.angle_gamma   90.00
#
_symmetry.space_group_name_H-M   'P 1'
#
loop_
_entity.id
_entity.type
_entity.pdbx_description
1 polymer ?
#
loop_
_entity_poly.entity_id
_entity_poly.type
_entity_poly.pdbx_seq_one_letter_code
_entity_poly.pdbx_strand_id
1 'polypeptide(L)'
;KALSTLKKKITIIDIVDKYADQSKCEKIGDLEYESFLNTGDENFDWKMPEDEWQAISLSYTSGTTGNPKGVVYHHRGSYLMSTGSAVAWNMPNRLNFLTIVPMFHCNGWGYPWTIPMLNGRTICLRNIDVKKIFELIDKYNVTHFGGAPIVLNMITGAPESDKKKLKQKVYVLTAGAPPPSIIFKKMNELGFEVMHVYGLTETYGH
;
A
#
# COMPACT_ATOMS: atom_id res chain seq x y z
N LYS A 1 25.48 -2.16 -9.91
CA LYS A 1 26.21 -3.18 -9.08
C LYS A 1 25.50 -4.53 -9.09
N ALA A 2 24.18 -4.64 -8.69
CA ALA A 2 23.47 -5.92 -8.70
C ALA A 2 23.42 -6.56 -10.09
N LEU A 3 23.16 -5.79 -11.14
CA LEU A 3 23.08 -6.28 -12.52
C LEU A 3 24.39 -6.87 -13.02
N SER A 4 25.54 -6.31 -12.62
CA SER A 4 26.85 -6.81 -13.06
C SER A 4 27.23 -8.19 -12.48
N THR A 5 26.50 -8.66 -11.46
CA THR A 5 26.72 -9.97 -10.85
C THR A 5 25.83 -11.07 -11.42
N LEU A 6 24.84 -10.70 -12.24
CA LEU A 6 23.89 -11.65 -12.82
C LEU A 6 24.51 -12.35 -14.04
N LYS A 7 24.44 -13.69 -14.04
CA LYS A 7 24.87 -14.51 -15.18
C LYS A 7 23.86 -14.52 -16.34
N LYS A 8 22.63 -14.03 -16.10
CA LYS A 8 21.52 -14.03 -17.08
C LYS A 8 21.16 -12.59 -17.42
N LYS A 9 21.00 -12.29 -18.70
CA LYS A 9 20.44 -11.02 -19.15
C LYS A 9 18.96 -10.97 -18.73
N ILE A 10 18.58 -9.91 -18.02
CA ILE A 10 17.18 -9.61 -17.66
C ILE A 10 16.71 -8.38 -18.42
N THR A 11 15.44 -8.33 -18.75
CA THR A 11 14.82 -7.15 -19.33
C THR A 11 14.67 -6.09 -18.25
N ILE A 12 15.11 -4.88 -18.54
CA ILE A 12 15.01 -3.73 -17.63
C ILE A 12 14.13 -2.70 -18.30
N ILE A 13 13.10 -2.26 -17.58
CA ILE A 13 12.13 -1.28 -18.05
C ILE A 13 12.18 -0.10 -17.09
N ASP A 14 12.57 1.06 -17.59
CA ASP A 14 12.60 2.29 -16.80
C ASP A 14 11.20 2.90 -16.72
N ILE A 15 10.79 3.31 -15.51
CA ILE A 15 9.58 4.07 -15.29
C ILE A 15 9.97 5.54 -15.13
N VAL A 16 9.66 6.35 -16.14
CA VAL A 16 9.96 7.79 -16.11
C VAL A 16 8.90 8.52 -15.29
N ASP A 17 9.25 8.94 -14.09
CA ASP A 17 8.37 9.73 -13.25
C ASP A 17 8.61 11.23 -13.48
N LYS A 18 7.71 11.87 -14.23
CA LYS A 18 7.78 13.31 -14.57
C LYS A 18 7.78 14.26 -13.36
N TYR A 19 7.41 13.78 -12.17
CA TYR A 19 7.40 14.56 -10.94
C TYR A 19 8.65 14.32 -10.07
N ALA A 20 9.53 13.38 -10.46
CA ALA A 20 10.81 13.19 -9.82
C ALA A 20 11.84 14.22 -10.30
N ASP A 21 12.86 14.46 -9.49
CA ASP A 21 14.01 15.25 -9.88
C ASP A 21 14.81 14.49 -10.95
N GLN A 22 14.61 14.85 -12.20
CA GLN A 22 15.21 14.17 -13.35
C GLN A 22 16.75 14.22 -13.33
N SER A 23 17.36 15.19 -12.64
CA SER A 23 18.82 15.28 -12.51
C SER A 23 19.40 14.11 -11.69
N LYS A 24 18.57 13.43 -10.91
CA LYS A 24 18.93 12.29 -10.06
C LYS A 24 18.48 10.94 -10.62
N CYS A 25 17.85 10.96 -11.79
CA CYS A 25 17.32 9.75 -12.42
C CYS A 25 18.29 9.29 -13.51
N GLU A 26 18.88 8.12 -13.32
CA GLU A 26 19.71 7.45 -14.31
C GLU A 26 18.89 6.38 -15.02
N LYS A 27 18.85 6.43 -16.34
CA LYS A 27 18.26 5.34 -17.14
C LYS A 27 19.21 4.14 -17.14
N ILE A 28 18.66 2.98 -16.82
CA ILE A 28 19.41 1.72 -16.71
C ILE A 28 18.94 0.72 -17.78
N GLY A 29 17.68 0.81 -18.19
CA GLY A 29 17.03 -0.10 -19.14
C GLY A 29 17.08 0.38 -20.57
N ASP A 30 16.87 -0.57 -21.47
CA ASP A 30 16.72 -0.29 -22.91
C ASP A 30 15.28 0.08 -23.29
N LEU A 31 14.32 -0.19 -22.38
CA LEU A 31 12.89 0.05 -22.56
C LEU A 31 12.37 1.09 -21.58
N GLU A 32 11.36 1.83 -22.02
CA GLU A 32 10.60 2.77 -21.19
C GLU A 32 9.19 2.22 -21.00
N TYR A 33 8.63 2.39 -19.77
CA TYR A 33 7.39 1.73 -19.33
C TYR A 33 6.18 2.04 -20.21
N GLU A 34 5.95 3.30 -20.55
CA GLU A 34 4.77 3.69 -21.36
C GLU A 34 4.88 3.13 -22.79
N SER A 35 6.09 3.16 -23.35
CA SER A 35 6.36 2.57 -24.67
C SER A 35 6.19 1.06 -24.65
N PHE A 36 6.64 0.40 -23.58
CA PHE A 36 6.49 -1.04 -23.41
C PHE A 36 5.01 -1.42 -23.21
N LEU A 37 4.26 -0.64 -22.43
CA LEU A 37 2.83 -0.86 -22.20
C LEU A 37 2.03 -0.85 -23.51
N ASN A 38 2.37 0.05 -24.44
CA ASN A 38 1.73 0.15 -25.76
C ASN A 38 1.97 -1.06 -26.67
N THR A 39 2.88 -1.97 -26.31
CA THR A 39 3.09 -3.23 -27.04
C THR A 39 2.22 -4.38 -26.52
N GLY A 40 1.44 -4.14 -25.46
CA GLY A 40 0.54 -5.12 -24.88
C GLY A 40 -0.65 -5.42 -25.79
N ASP A 41 -1.19 -6.61 -25.64
CA ASP A 41 -2.43 -7.02 -26.32
C ASP A 41 -3.62 -6.72 -25.40
N GLU A 42 -4.49 -5.80 -25.82
CA GLU A 42 -5.70 -5.45 -25.06
C GLU A 42 -6.74 -6.58 -24.98
N ASN A 43 -6.65 -7.56 -25.89
CA ASN A 43 -7.50 -8.74 -25.93
C ASN A 43 -6.84 -9.96 -25.31
N PHE A 44 -5.79 -9.79 -24.51
CA PHE A 44 -5.09 -10.89 -23.85
C PHE A 44 -6.04 -11.76 -23.04
N ASP A 45 -6.03 -13.06 -23.32
CA ASP A 45 -6.84 -14.04 -22.59
C ASP A 45 -6.20 -14.35 -21.24
N TRP A 46 -6.87 -13.87 -20.19
CA TRP A 46 -6.40 -14.04 -18.82
C TRP A 46 -6.54 -15.49 -18.36
N LYS A 47 -5.40 -16.08 -18.01
CA LYS A 47 -5.36 -17.45 -17.50
C LYS A 47 -5.33 -17.43 -15.98
N MET A 48 -6.20 -18.22 -15.37
CA MET A 48 -6.12 -18.50 -13.95
C MET A 48 -4.89 -19.37 -13.66
N PRO A 49 -4.28 -19.25 -12.45
CA PRO A 49 -3.19 -20.13 -12.09
C PRO A 49 -3.66 -21.60 -12.08
N GLU A 50 -2.85 -22.50 -12.60
CA GLU A 50 -3.12 -23.95 -12.59
C GLU A 50 -3.13 -24.51 -11.16
N ASP A 51 -2.29 -23.95 -10.30
CA ASP A 51 -2.18 -24.28 -8.88
C ASP A 51 -2.21 -22.99 -8.05
N GLU A 52 -3.18 -22.86 -7.17
CA GLU A 52 -3.32 -21.70 -6.28
C GLU A 52 -2.18 -21.56 -5.24
N TRP A 53 -1.32 -22.58 -5.09
CA TRP A 53 -0.11 -22.53 -4.29
C TRP A 53 1.09 -21.94 -5.04
N GLN A 54 0.96 -21.64 -6.32
CA GLN A 54 2.00 -20.93 -7.06
C GLN A 54 2.29 -19.58 -6.42
N ALA A 55 3.57 -19.22 -6.44
CA ALA A 55 4.04 -17.94 -5.92
C ALA A 55 3.48 -16.77 -6.75
N ILE A 56 2.99 -15.74 -6.05
CA ILE A 56 2.53 -14.48 -6.68
C ILE A 56 3.50 -13.33 -6.40
N SER A 57 4.17 -13.34 -5.24
CA SER A 57 5.11 -12.29 -4.89
C SER A 57 6.16 -12.75 -3.89
N LEU A 58 7.26 -11.98 -3.82
CA LEU A 58 8.36 -12.18 -2.87
C LEU A 58 8.61 -10.87 -2.14
N SER A 59 8.40 -10.88 -0.83
CA SER A 59 8.66 -9.74 0.06
C SER A 59 9.83 -10.01 0.98
N TYR A 60 10.78 -9.08 1.09
CA TYR A 60 11.92 -9.23 1.98
C TYR A 60 11.69 -8.56 3.33
N THR A 61 12.06 -9.25 4.41
CA THR A 61 12.13 -8.66 5.75
C THR A 61 13.49 -8.01 5.96
N SER A 62 13.55 -6.96 6.80
CA SER A 62 14.82 -6.29 7.13
C SER A 62 15.78 -7.17 7.97
N GLY A 63 15.28 -8.25 8.58
CA GLY A 63 16.05 -9.15 9.42
C GLY A 63 16.62 -8.47 10.66
N THR A 64 15.99 -8.60 11.81
CA THR A 64 16.49 -8.02 13.08
C THR A 64 17.69 -8.78 13.65
N THR A 65 17.92 -10.02 13.23
CA THR A 65 18.91 -10.93 13.80
C THR A 65 19.84 -11.58 12.77
N GLY A 66 19.86 -11.09 11.52
CA GLY A 66 20.65 -11.70 10.45
C GLY A 66 20.40 -11.14 9.07
N ASN A 67 20.67 -11.93 8.04
CA ASN A 67 20.42 -11.55 6.66
C ASN A 67 18.91 -11.38 6.37
N PRO A 68 18.53 -10.48 5.46
CA PRO A 68 17.16 -10.35 4.99
C PRO A 68 16.61 -11.69 4.50
N LYS A 69 15.35 -11.98 4.87
CA LYS A 69 14.66 -13.21 4.48
C LYS A 69 13.61 -12.91 3.42
N GLY A 70 13.56 -13.70 2.37
CA GLY A 70 12.53 -13.64 1.36
C GLY A 70 11.29 -14.43 1.79
N VAL A 71 10.16 -13.74 1.90
CA VAL A 71 8.85 -14.35 2.21
C VAL A 71 8.07 -14.46 0.91
N VAL A 72 7.72 -15.68 0.55
CA VAL A 72 6.96 -15.98 -0.67
C VAL A 72 5.47 -16.04 -0.35
N TYR A 73 4.68 -15.24 -1.07
CA TYR A 73 3.23 -15.33 -1.03
C TYR A 73 2.72 -16.14 -2.21
N HIS A 74 1.61 -16.84 -2.02
CA HIS A 74 0.94 -17.64 -3.04
C HIS A 74 -0.49 -17.14 -3.28
N HIS A 75 -1.09 -17.47 -4.43
CA HIS A 75 -2.41 -16.99 -4.83
C HIS A 75 -3.49 -17.26 -3.78
N ARG A 76 -3.55 -18.49 -3.25
CA ARG A 76 -4.49 -18.86 -2.20
C ARG A 76 -4.37 -17.97 -0.95
N GLY A 77 -3.14 -17.76 -0.46
CA GLY A 77 -2.89 -16.92 0.73
C GLY A 77 -3.33 -15.48 0.52
N SER A 78 -3.01 -14.92 -0.66
CA SER A 78 -3.41 -13.54 -1.02
C SER A 78 -4.93 -13.40 -1.10
N TYR A 79 -5.63 -14.39 -1.67
CA TYR A 79 -7.09 -14.39 -1.74
C TYR A 79 -7.73 -14.48 -0.35
N LEU A 80 -7.30 -15.44 0.48
CA LEU A 80 -7.84 -15.64 1.82
C LEU A 80 -7.60 -14.43 2.73
N MET A 81 -6.39 -13.85 2.67
CA MET A 81 -6.04 -12.65 3.42
C MET A 81 -6.90 -11.46 2.99
N SER A 82 -7.08 -11.23 1.68
CA SER A 82 -7.91 -10.14 1.16
C SER A 82 -9.37 -10.28 1.63
N THR A 83 -9.91 -11.49 1.59
CA THR A 83 -11.27 -11.78 2.06
C THR A 83 -11.37 -11.60 3.57
N GLY A 84 -10.39 -12.15 4.32
CA GLY A 84 -10.33 -12.03 5.77
C GLY A 84 -10.24 -10.58 6.25
N SER A 85 -9.40 -9.77 5.61
CA SER A 85 -9.27 -8.34 5.91
C SER A 85 -10.58 -7.58 5.69
N ALA A 86 -11.28 -7.87 4.59
CA ALA A 86 -12.57 -7.24 4.31
C ALA A 86 -13.60 -7.53 5.41
N VAL A 87 -13.65 -8.78 5.90
CA VAL A 87 -14.56 -9.20 6.96
C VAL A 87 -14.11 -8.63 8.32
N ALA A 88 -12.84 -8.78 8.68
CA ALA A 88 -12.33 -8.37 10.00
C ALA A 88 -12.43 -6.86 10.23
N TRP A 89 -12.28 -6.06 9.18
CA TRP A 89 -12.40 -4.62 9.25
C TRP A 89 -13.78 -4.10 8.84
N ASN A 90 -14.72 -4.99 8.60
CA ASN A 90 -16.09 -4.65 8.17
C ASN A 90 -16.11 -3.65 7.00
N MET A 91 -15.31 -3.93 5.99
CA MET A 91 -15.13 -3.04 4.85
C MET A 91 -16.36 -3.08 3.94
N PRO A 92 -16.97 -1.92 3.62
CA PRO A 92 -18.14 -1.88 2.76
C PRO A 92 -17.74 -2.04 1.29
N ASN A 93 -18.69 -2.48 0.45
CA ASN A 93 -18.55 -2.41 -0.99
C ASN A 93 -18.41 -0.95 -1.45
N ARG A 94 -17.63 -0.74 -2.51
CA ARG A 94 -17.41 0.58 -3.14
C ARG A 94 -16.79 1.61 -2.21
N LEU A 95 -15.96 1.17 -1.26
CA LEU A 95 -15.23 2.08 -0.40
C LEU A 95 -14.23 2.94 -1.18
N ASN A 96 -13.87 4.09 -0.62
CA ASN A 96 -12.79 4.93 -1.10
C ASN A 96 -11.61 4.80 -0.15
N PHE A 97 -10.53 4.19 -0.64
CA PHE A 97 -9.34 3.87 0.14
C PHE A 97 -8.18 4.78 -0.22
N LEU A 98 -7.58 5.47 0.76
CA LEU A 98 -6.38 6.26 0.57
C LEU A 98 -5.15 5.40 0.84
N THR A 99 -4.31 5.21 -0.19
CA THR A 99 -3.10 4.41 -0.10
C THR A 99 -1.96 5.23 0.47
N ILE A 100 -1.66 5.02 1.74
CA ILE A 100 -0.54 5.64 2.48
C ILE A 100 0.59 4.61 2.69
N VAL A 101 0.22 3.36 2.99
CA VAL A 101 1.19 2.27 3.11
C VAL A 101 1.85 2.03 1.75
N PRO A 102 3.19 1.99 1.67
CA PRO A 102 3.88 1.69 0.42
C PRO A 102 3.45 0.33 -0.15
N MET A 103 3.15 0.27 -1.44
CA MET A 103 2.65 -0.96 -2.07
C MET A 103 3.65 -2.12 -2.05
N PHE A 104 4.94 -1.84 -1.88
CA PHE A 104 5.97 -2.88 -1.74
C PHE A 104 6.06 -3.46 -0.33
N HIS A 105 5.58 -2.77 0.71
CA HIS A 105 5.65 -3.23 2.11
C HIS A 105 4.53 -4.21 2.39
N CYS A 106 4.89 -5.48 2.62
CA CYS A 106 3.95 -6.61 2.71
C CYS A 106 2.86 -6.53 1.62
N ASN A 107 3.29 -6.23 0.38
CA ASN A 107 2.42 -5.94 -0.77
C ASN A 107 1.26 -4.98 -0.44
N GLY A 108 1.62 -3.87 0.24
CA GLY A 108 0.65 -2.84 0.62
C GLY A 108 -0.44 -3.34 1.56
N TRP A 109 -0.10 -4.30 2.45
CA TRP A 109 -1.02 -4.97 3.38
C TRP A 109 -2.19 -5.65 2.68
N GLY A 110 -1.98 -6.13 1.43
CA GLY A 110 -2.99 -6.82 0.62
C GLY A 110 -4.10 -5.93 0.06
N TYR A 111 -4.13 -4.64 0.37
CA TYR A 111 -5.16 -3.74 -0.12
C TYR A 111 -5.20 -3.58 -1.65
N PRO A 112 -4.11 -3.70 -2.42
CA PRO A 112 -4.18 -3.79 -3.88
C PRO A 112 -5.11 -4.89 -4.40
N TRP A 113 -5.34 -5.96 -3.62
CA TRP A 113 -6.27 -7.05 -3.93
C TRP A 113 -7.64 -6.84 -3.30
N THR A 114 -7.66 -6.43 -2.02
CA THR A 114 -8.89 -6.26 -1.24
C THR A 114 -9.80 -5.17 -1.82
N ILE A 115 -9.23 -4.02 -2.21
CA ILE A 115 -10.04 -2.90 -2.69
C ILE A 115 -10.75 -3.21 -4.01
N PRO A 116 -10.08 -3.75 -5.07
CA PRO A 116 -10.77 -4.18 -6.27
C PRO A 116 -11.81 -5.28 -6.02
N MET A 117 -11.54 -6.24 -5.14
CA MET A 117 -12.48 -7.29 -4.76
C MET A 117 -13.78 -6.71 -4.20
N LEU A 118 -13.71 -5.61 -3.46
CA LEU A 118 -14.86 -4.87 -2.93
C LEU A 118 -15.43 -3.83 -3.92
N ASN A 119 -14.99 -3.85 -5.17
CA ASN A 119 -15.37 -2.84 -6.17
C ASN A 119 -15.13 -1.40 -5.70
N GLY A 120 -14.10 -1.23 -4.87
CA GLY A 120 -13.69 0.03 -4.26
C GLY A 120 -12.78 0.86 -5.15
N ARG A 121 -12.49 2.08 -4.70
CA ARG A 121 -11.57 3.01 -5.37
C ARG A 121 -10.31 3.19 -4.55
N THR A 122 -9.15 3.03 -5.20
CA THR A 122 -7.84 3.35 -4.63
C THR A 122 -7.47 4.80 -4.98
N ILE A 123 -7.19 5.62 -3.96
CA ILE A 123 -6.67 6.98 -4.09
C ILE A 123 -5.19 6.93 -3.72
N CYS A 124 -4.30 7.22 -4.66
CA CYS A 124 -2.87 7.17 -4.45
C CYS A 124 -2.35 8.49 -3.84
N LEU A 125 -1.47 8.36 -2.85
CA LEU A 125 -0.75 9.46 -2.23
C LEU A 125 0.75 9.30 -2.51
N ARG A 126 1.35 10.31 -3.16
CA ARG A 126 2.77 10.25 -3.55
C ARG A 126 3.71 10.41 -2.35
N ASN A 127 3.45 11.42 -1.53
CA ASN A 127 4.22 11.72 -0.34
C ASN A 127 3.29 11.88 0.85
N ILE A 128 3.74 11.47 2.03
CA ILE A 128 2.98 11.64 3.26
C ILE A 128 3.02 13.12 3.66
N ASP A 129 1.91 13.80 3.39
CA ASP A 129 1.66 15.21 3.71
C ASP A 129 0.27 15.31 4.34
N VAL A 130 0.20 15.84 5.55
CA VAL A 130 -1.05 15.86 6.35
C VAL A 130 -2.11 16.72 5.69
N LYS A 131 -1.75 17.91 5.21
CA LYS A 131 -2.68 18.78 4.50
C LYS A 131 -3.27 18.06 3.29
N LYS A 132 -2.40 17.36 2.53
CA LYS A 132 -2.83 16.58 1.37
C LYS A 132 -3.72 15.41 1.73
N ILE A 133 -3.46 14.74 2.85
CA ILE A 133 -4.32 13.67 3.38
C ILE A 133 -5.74 14.22 3.61
N PHE A 134 -5.91 15.33 4.33
CA PHE A 134 -7.22 15.94 4.58
C PHE A 134 -7.90 16.45 3.29
N GLU A 135 -7.13 17.01 2.35
CA GLU A 135 -7.66 17.43 1.04
C GLU A 135 -8.22 16.25 0.25
N LEU A 136 -7.49 15.11 0.22
CA LEU A 136 -7.92 13.91 -0.49
C LEU A 136 -9.12 13.24 0.17
N ILE A 137 -9.16 13.22 1.52
CA ILE A 137 -10.32 12.73 2.26
C ILE A 137 -11.57 13.52 1.89
N ASP A 138 -11.48 14.83 1.88
CA ASP A 138 -12.61 15.72 1.53
C ASP A 138 -13.02 15.59 0.05
N LYS A 139 -12.03 15.60 -0.86
CA LYS A 139 -12.26 15.57 -2.30
C LYS A 139 -12.87 14.26 -2.80
N TYR A 140 -12.41 13.14 -2.26
CA TYR A 140 -12.79 11.81 -2.74
C TYR A 140 -13.68 11.04 -1.78
N ASN A 141 -14.14 11.67 -0.69
CA ASN A 141 -14.92 11.02 0.36
C ASN A 141 -14.23 9.73 0.84
N VAL A 142 -12.93 9.82 1.16
CA VAL A 142 -12.17 8.69 1.66
C VAL A 142 -12.80 8.15 2.92
N THR A 143 -12.98 6.84 2.99
CA THR A 143 -13.59 6.15 4.12
C THR A 143 -12.58 5.35 4.93
N HIS A 144 -11.50 4.88 4.29
CA HIS A 144 -10.52 4.00 4.90
C HIS A 144 -9.10 4.33 4.46
N PHE A 145 -8.13 4.15 5.35
CA PHE A 145 -6.71 4.05 5.02
C PHE A 145 -5.94 3.23 6.06
N GLY A 146 -4.80 2.67 5.65
CA GLY A 146 -3.81 2.10 6.56
C GLY A 146 -2.64 3.05 6.76
N GLY A 147 -2.07 3.07 7.96
CA GLY A 147 -0.89 3.89 8.22
C GLY A 147 -0.07 3.39 9.41
N ALA A 148 1.26 3.47 9.31
CA ALA A 148 2.14 3.21 10.43
C ALA A 148 1.93 4.25 11.55
N PRO A 149 2.29 3.95 12.81
CA PRO A 149 2.13 4.87 13.95
C PRO A 149 2.71 6.26 13.72
N ILE A 150 3.78 6.37 12.94
CA ILE A 150 4.37 7.68 12.59
C ILE A 150 3.40 8.56 11.79
N VAL A 151 2.56 7.99 10.94
CA VAL A 151 1.55 8.73 10.19
C VAL A 151 0.48 9.31 11.13
N LEU A 152 0.04 8.53 12.13
CA LEU A 152 -0.92 8.99 13.13
C LEU A 152 -0.32 10.14 13.96
N ASN A 153 0.97 10.03 14.33
CA ASN A 153 1.68 11.10 15.01
C ASN A 153 1.75 12.38 14.16
N MET A 154 2.03 12.26 12.87
CA MET A 154 2.05 13.41 11.94
C MET A 154 0.66 14.05 11.86
N ILE A 155 -0.41 13.27 11.72
CA ILE A 155 -1.79 13.78 11.65
C ILE A 155 -2.16 14.52 12.93
N THR A 156 -1.91 13.91 14.09
CA THR A 156 -2.27 14.51 15.40
C THR A 156 -1.42 15.71 15.77
N GLY A 157 -0.16 15.74 15.33
CA GLY A 157 0.80 16.82 15.60
C GLY A 157 0.80 17.96 14.57
N ALA A 158 0.07 17.82 13.46
CA ALA A 158 0.03 18.86 12.44
C ALA A 158 -0.63 20.15 12.93
N PRO A 159 -0.27 21.33 12.37
CA PRO A 159 -0.95 22.58 12.63
C PRO A 159 -2.46 22.49 12.31
N GLU A 160 -3.28 23.24 13.02
CA GLU A 160 -4.73 23.27 12.75
C GLU A 160 -5.07 23.78 11.35
N SER A 161 -4.21 24.64 10.77
CA SER A 161 -4.34 25.12 9.39
C SER A 161 -4.28 24.01 8.32
N ASP A 162 -3.64 22.90 8.64
CA ASP A 162 -3.45 21.75 7.73
C ASP A 162 -4.54 20.70 7.91
N LYS A 163 -5.33 20.84 8.97
CA LYS A 163 -6.44 19.93 9.29
C LYS A 163 -7.76 20.46 8.76
N LYS A 164 -8.65 19.56 8.38
CA LYS A 164 -10.02 19.88 8.02
C LYS A 164 -10.98 19.06 8.86
N LYS A 165 -12.11 19.64 9.20
CA LYS A 165 -13.20 18.88 9.84
C LYS A 165 -13.69 17.80 8.88
N LEU A 166 -13.67 16.57 9.32
CA LEU A 166 -14.16 15.44 8.54
C LEU A 166 -15.69 15.50 8.43
N LYS A 167 -16.21 15.22 7.23
CA LYS A 167 -17.65 15.18 6.93
C LYS A 167 -18.27 13.83 7.29
N GLN A 168 -17.44 12.80 7.33
CA GLN A 168 -17.82 11.44 7.72
C GLN A 168 -16.72 10.84 8.60
N LYS A 169 -17.04 9.75 9.28
CA LYS A 169 -16.07 8.95 10.00
C LYS A 169 -15.10 8.31 9.00
N VAL A 170 -13.80 8.35 9.31
CA VAL A 170 -12.75 7.70 8.51
C VAL A 170 -12.09 6.62 9.36
N TYR A 171 -12.10 5.41 8.86
CA TYR A 171 -11.53 4.24 9.53
C TYR A 171 -10.05 4.12 9.20
N VAL A 172 -9.24 3.96 10.23
CA VAL A 172 -7.78 3.90 10.12
C VAL A 172 -7.27 2.61 10.72
N LEU A 173 -6.52 1.86 9.96
CA LEU A 173 -5.85 0.66 10.43
C LEU A 173 -4.37 0.96 10.64
N THR A 174 -3.86 0.65 11.84
CA THR A 174 -2.44 0.82 12.17
C THR A 174 -1.84 -0.48 12.68
N ALA A 175 -0.60 -0.74 12.30
CA ALA A 175 0.15 -1.93 12.70
C ALA A 175 1.60 -1.56 13.02
N GLY A 176 2.32 -2.51 13.62
CA GLY A 176 3.68 -2.34 14.09
C GLY A 176 3.71 -2.02 15.60
N ALA A 177 4.56 -1.09 16.02
CA ALA A 177 4.60 -0.70 17.42
C ALA A 177 3.28 -0.04 17.86
N PRO A 178 2.72 -0.38 19.04
CA PRO A 178 1.46 0.19 19.48
C PRO A 178 1.63 1.71 19.73
N PRO A 179 0.76 2.56 19.13
CA PRO A 179 0.77 3.99 19.43
C PRO A 179 0.41 4.24 20.89
N PRO A 180 0.92 5.31 21.53
CA PRO A 180 0.44 5.74 22.84
C PRO A 180 -1.08 6.03 22.84
N SER A 181 -1.77 5.76 23.95
CA SER A 181 -3.22 5.95 24.08
C SER A 181 -3.68 7.38 23.75
N ILE A 182 -2.84 8.37 24.04
CA ILE A 182 -3.13 9.78 23.72
C ILE A 182 -3.28 10.00 22.19
N ILE A 183 -2.58 9.24 21.36
CA ILE A 183 -2.69 9.35 19.90
C ILE A 183 -4.05 8.82 19.43
N PHE A 184 -4.50 7.69 19.98
CA PHE A 184 -5.85 7.17 19.68
C PHE A 184 -6.94 8.19 20.05
N LYS A 185 -6.83 8.80 21.25
CA LYS A 185 -7.77 9.84 21.70
C LYS A 185 -7.80 11.02 20.73
N LYS A 186 -6.64 11.58 20.40
CA LYS A 186 -6.52 12.71 19.44
C LYS A 186 -7.06 12.36 18.05
N MET A 187 -6.77 11.15 17.53
CA MET A 187 -7.32 10.70 16.26
C MET A 187 -8.86 10.65 16.30
N ASN A 188 -9.42 10.12 17.39
CA ASN A 188 -10.88 10.06 17.56
C ASN A 188 -11.51 11.46 17.64
N GLU A 189 -10.90 12.39 18.35
CA GLU A 189 -11.33 13.81 18.42
C GLU A 189 -11.33 14.48 17.04
N LEU A 190 -10.44 14.06 16.13
CA LEU A 190 -10.39 14.52 14.73
C LEU A 190 -11.42 13.81 13.83
N GLY A 191 -12.15 12.80 14.32
CA GLY A 191 -13.16 12.05 13.56
C GLY A 191 -12.65 10.76 12.91
N PHE A 192 -11.45 10.31 13.26
CA PHE A 192 -10.91 9.02 12.83
C PHE A 192 -11.26 7.92 13.82
N GLU A 193 -11.61 6.75 13.31
CA GLU A 193 -11.72 5.53 14.12
C GLU A 193 -10.53 4.63 13.85
N VAL A 194 -9.67 4.46 14.86
CA VAL A 194 -8.40 3.74 14.70
C VAL A 194 -8.52 2.34 15.27
N MET A 195 -8.18 1.35 14.43
CA MET A 195 -8.01 -0.05 14.84
C MET A 195 -6.50 -0.37 14.81
N HIS A 196 -5.97 -0.87 15.94
CA HIS A 196 -4.60 -1.37 16.01
C HIS A 196 -4.61 -2.87 15.81
N VAL A 197 -3.77 -3.36 14.90
CA VAL A 197 -3.68 -4.76 14.54
C VAL A 197 -2.25 -5.27 14.65
N TYR A 198 -2.12 -6.57 14.78
CA TYR A 198 -0.84 -7.26 14.71
C TYR A 198 -0.69 -7.95 13.36
N GLY A 199 0.48 -7.85 12.76
CA GLY A 199 0.83 -8.56 11.53
C GLY A 199 2.32 -8.54 11.27
N LEU A 200 2.78 -9.49 10.47
CA LEU A 200 4.16 -9.65 10.01
C LEU A 200 4.17 -9.84 8.50
N THR A 201 5.34 -9.68 7.89
CA THR A 201 5.52 -10.08 6.48
C THR A 201 5.16 -11.55 6.30
N GLU A 202 5.56 -12.41 7.25
CA GLU A 202 5.33 -13.86 7.23
C GLU A 202 3.85 -14.25 7.37
N THR A 203 3.00 -13.40 7.94
CA THR A 203 1.55 -13.65 8.04
C THR A 203 0.77 -13.04 6.88
N TYR A 204 1.43 -12.25 6.03
CA TYR A 204 0.86 -11.50 4.90
C TYR A 204 -0.19 -10.48 5.31
N GLY A 205 -0.16 -10.00 6.52
CA GLY A 205 -1.13 -9.02 6.97
C GLY A 205 -1.45 -9.23 8.45
N HIS A 206 -2.64 -8.87 8.82
CA HIS A 206 -3.13 -8.79 10.19
C HIS A 206 -4.38 -9.63 10.37
#